data_4ddce33fefbb7a76b03a358a092225b2
#
_entry.id   4ddce33fefbb7a76b03a358a092225b2
#
_cell.length_a   1.000
_cell.length_b   1.000
_cell.length_c   1.000
_cell.angle_alpha   90.00
_cell.angle_beta   90.00
_cell.angle_gamma   90.00
#
_symmetry.space_group_name_H-M   'P 1'
#
loop_
_entity.id
_entity.type
_entity.pdbx_description
1 polymer ?
#
loop_
_entity_poly.entity_id
_entity_poly.type
_entity_poly.pdbx_seq_one_letter_code
_entity_poly.pdbx_strand_id
1 'polypeptide(L)'
;FSVGHLSMALSETSVKRAATQIVKGRLPPSSAIGQLPGGCQPHGLNDSMAIQDAVHELLTAKGYGSVAGTKIGCTTKVMQDYLGMTHPCAGGIFESTVQHEAGEFKFDSFLHVGVECEIAVQLGSDIQAGAAPHSIETVSDAVAALFPAIEIVDDRYVDFVAREPDWRTWVADDFFGAGIVLG
;
A
#
# COMPACT_ATOMS: atom_id res chain seq x y z
N PHE A 1 36.17 -9.90 8.14
CA PHE A 1 35.75 -8.69 7.39
C PHE A 1 34.53 -9.09 6.57
N SER A 2 33.31 -8.83 7.11
CA SER A 2 32.06 -8.94 6.35
C SER A 2 31.96 -7.67 5.50
N VAL A 3 32.16 -7.81 4.21
CA VAL A 3 31.87 -6.76 3.25
C VAL A 3 30.35 -6.66 3.21
N GLY A 4 29.79 -5.68 3.92
CA GLY A 4 28.38 -5.36 3.80
C GLY A 4 28.09 -5.04 2.32
N HIS A 5 27.34 -5.91 1.66
CA HIS A 5 26.79 -5.61 0.35
C HIS A 5 25.84 -4.42 0.54
N LEU A 6 26.30 -3.22 0.19
CA LEU A 6 25.42 -2.09 -0.03
C LEU A 6 24.56 -2.51 -1.23
N SER A 7 23.32 -2.96 -0.94
CA SER A 7 22.34 -3.19 -1.99
C SER A 7 22.12 -1.84 -2.69
N MET A 8 22.53 -1.75 -3.94
CA MET A 8 22.26 -0.56 -4.75
C MET A 8 20.74 -0.48 -4.99
N ALA A 9 20.20 0.72 -4.89
CA ALA A 9 18.80 0.98 -5.22
C ALA A 9 18.45 0.47 -6.63
N LEU A 10 17.21 0.06 -6.82
CA LEU A 10 16.73 -0.36 -8.13
C LEU A 10 16.90 0.75 -9.18
N SER A 11 17.25 0.36 -10.39
CA SER A 11 17.24 1.30 -11.51
C SER A 11 15.81 1.75 -11.84
N GLU A 12 15.65 2.94 -12.42
CA GLU A 12 14.35 3.44 -12.88
C GLU A 12 13.65 2.46 -13.83
N THR A 13 14.40 1.80 -14.70
CA THR A 13 13.86 0.76 -15.60
C THR A 13 13.33 -0.43 -14.82
N SER A 14 14.04 -0.89 -13.78
CA SER A 14 13.59 -1.99 -12.93
C SER A 14 12.33 -1.62 -12.13
N VAL A 15 12.28 -0.40 -11.60
CA VAL A 15 11.10 0.14 -10.89
C VAL A 15 9.89 0.15 -11.82
N LYS A 16 9.99 0.71 -13.01
CA LYS A 16 8.89 0.74 -14.01
C LYS A 16 8.41 -0.65 -14.43
N ARG A 17 9.33 -1.60 -14.58
CA ARG A 17 8.97 -3.00 -14.90
C ARG A 17 8.24 -3.68 -13.75
N ALA A 18 8.70 -3.48 -12.51
CA ALA A 18 8.02 -3.97 -11.31
C ALA A 18 6.60 -3.41 -11.21
N ALA A 19 6.47 -2.09 -11.29
CA ALA A 19 5.18 -1.39 -11.22
C ALA A 19 4.21 -1.88 -12.32
N THR A 20 4.70 -2.06 -13.55
CA THR A 20 3.88 -2.59 -14.66
C THR A 20 3.35 -3.98 -14.34
N GLN A 21 4.16 -4.85 -13.73
CA GLN A 21 3.73 -6.20 -13.36
C GLN A 21 2.68 -6.18 -12.24
N ILE A 22 2.86 -5.33 -11.24
CA ILE A 22 1.90 -5.15 -10.14
C ILE A 22 0.58 -4.62 -10.69
N VAL A 23 0.60 -3.54 -11.47
CA VAL A 23 -0.60 -2.96 -12.06
C VAL A 23 -1.35 -3.97 -12.96
N LYS A 24 -0.62 -4.80 -13.70
CA LYS A 24 -1.25 -5.88 -14.47
C LYS A 24 -2.02 -6.87 -13.59
N GLY A 25 -1.51 -7.19 -12.40
CA GLY A 25 -2.21 -8.04 -11.44
C GLY A 25 -3.46 -7.38 -10.84
N ARG A 26 -3.44 -6.05 -10.68
CA ARG A 26 -4.56 -5.28 -10.09
C ARG A 26 -5.71 -5.01 -11.06
N LEU A 27 -5.42 -4.89 -12.35
CA LEU A 27 -6.45 -4.53 -13.33
C LEU A 27 -7.34 -5.73 -13.69
N PRO A 28 -8.65 -5.51 -13.89
CA PRO A 28 -9.55 -6.58 -14.32
C PRO A 28 -9.22 -7.11 -15.72
N PRO A 29 -9.25 -8.42 -15.94
CA PRO A 29 -9.42 -9.46 -14.91
C PRO A 29 -8.18 -9.58 -14.04
N SER A 30 -8.34 -9.46 -12.72
CA SER A 30 -7.24 -9.52 -11.76
C SER A 30 -6.50 -10.86 -11.87
N SER A 31 -5.20 -10.85 -11.63
CA SER A 31 -4.38 -12.06 -11.65
C SER A 31 -3.38 -12.06 -10.50
N ALA A 32 -3.05 -13.24 -9.99
CA ALA A 32 -2.15 -13.37 -8.87
C ALA A 32 -0.76 -12.78 -9.18
N ILE A 33 -0.24 -12.00 -8.23
CA ILE A 33 1.08 -11.39 -8.27
C ILE A 33 2.05 -12.36 -7.60
N GLY A 34 2.96 -12.91 -8.40
CA GLY A 34 4.07 -13.74 -7.92
C GLY A 34 5.34 -12.93 -7.72
N GLN A 35 6.45 -13.63 -7.68
CA GLN A 35 7.77 -13.01 -7.63
C GLN A 35 7.95 -12.05 -8.82
N LEU A 36 8.39 -10.84 -8.54
CA LEU A 36 8.70 -9.86 -9.57
C LEU A 36 9.86 -10.35 -10.45
N PRO A 37 9.94 -9.93 -11.72
CA PRO A 37 11.00 -10.35 -12.61
C PRO A 37 12.41 -10.13 -12.03
N GLY A 38 13.36 -10.97 -12.36
CA GLY A 38 14.74 -10.84 -11.89
C GLY A 38 15.30 -9.44 -12.13
N GLY A 39 15.98 -8.89 -11.12
CA GLY A 39 16.48 -7.51 -11.12
C GLY A 39 15.40 -6.42 -10.93
N CYS A 40 14.15 -6.80 -10.62
CA CYS A 40 13.07 -5.87 -10.31
C CYS A 40 12.52 -6.07 -8.89
N GLN A 41 13.04 -7.03 -8.14
CA GLN A 41 12.62 -7.31 -6.76
C GLN A 41 13.14 -6.21 -5.83
N PRO A 42 12.29 -5.61 -4.99
CA PRO A 42 12.73 -4.60 -4.03
C PRO A 42 13.66 -5.21 -2.98
N HIS A 43 14.74 -4.51 -2.66
CA HIS A 43 15.71 -4.94 -1.65
C HIS A 43 15.37 -4.44 -0.23
N GLY A 44 14.47 -3.47 -0.14
CA GLY A 44 14.04 -2.87 1.12
C GLY A 44 12.94 -1.83 0.92
N LEU A 45 12.58 -1.13 2.00
CA LEU A 45 11.47 -0.19 1.99
C LEU A 45 11.60 0.91 0.92
N ASN A 46 12.80 1.46 0.72
CA ASN A 46 13.00 2.53 -0.26
C ASN A 46 12.69 2.06 -1.69
N ASP A 47 13.12 0.86 -2.07
CA ASP A 47 12.78 0.29 -3.37
C ASP A 47 11.28 0.01 -3.48
N SER A 48 10.66 -0.49 -2.40
CA SER A 48 9.21 -0.74 -2.34
C SER A 48 8.41 0.54 -2.55
N MET A 49 8.79 1.63 -1.88
CA MET A 49 8.14 2.94 -2.03
C MET A 49 8.34 3.51 -3.43
N ALA A 50 9.54 3.39 -4.01
CA ALA A 50 9.78 3.84 -5.39
C ALA A 50 8.92 3.08 -6.41
N ILE A 51 8.72 1.77 -6.20
CA ILE A 51 7.81 0.97 -7.05
C ILE A 51 6.36 1.40 -6.79
N GLN A 52 5.96 1.62 -5.53
CA GLN A 52 4.62 2.09 -5.17
C GLN A 52 4.29 3.41 -5.86
N ASP A 53 5.20 4.39 -5.85
CA ASP A 53 5.03 5.66 -6.54
C ASP A 53 4.77 5.45 -8.05
N ALA A 54 5.54 4.57 -8.68
CA ALA A 54 5.34 4.23 -10.09
C ALA A 54 4.03 3.45 -10.34
N VAL A 55 3.56 2.63 -9.39
CA VAL A 55 2.24 1.98 -9.42
C VAL A 55 1.15 3.05 -9.36
N HIS A 56 1.28 4.05 -8.48
CA HIS A 56 0.33 5.16 -8.34
C HIS A 56 0.21 5.96 -9.66
N GLU A 57 1.33 6.31 -10.28
CA GLU A 57 1.34 6.99 -11.57
C GLU A 57 0.60 6.18 -12.65
N LEU A 58 0.87 4.89 -12.73
CA LEU A 58 0.25 4.01 -13.72
C LEU A 58 -1.26 3.82 -13.47
N LEU A 59 -1.70 3.66 -12.22
CA LEU A 59 -3.12 3.52 -11.88
C LEU A 59 -3.88 4.82 -12.13
N THR A 60 -3.31 5.96 -11.77
CA THR A 60 -3.88 7.29 -12.09
C THR A 60 -4.07 7.44 -13.61
N ALA A 61 -3.07 7.10 -14.41
CA ALA A 61 -3.16 7.12 -15.87
C ALA A 61 -4.21 6.16 -16.45
N LYS A 62 -4.64 5.16 -15.67
CA LYS A 62 -5.68 4.19 -16.04
C LYS A 62 -7.07 4.55 -15.49
N GLY A 63 -7.25 5.74 -14.93
CA GLY A 63 -8.54 6.25 -14.51
C GLY A 63 -8.90 5.99 -13.04
N TYR A 64 -7.96 5.58 -12.20
CA TYR A 64 -8.21 5.43 -10.76
C TYR A 64 -8.35 6.79 -10.03
N GLY A 65 -8.08 7.90 -10.70
CA GLY A 65 -8.02 9.22 -10.08
C GLY A 65 -6.68 9.45 -9.38
N SER A 66 -6.59 10.52 -8.62
CA SER A 66 -5.41 10.80 -7.78
C SER A 66 -5.45 9.98 -6.48
N VAL A 67 -4.32 9.92 -5.79
CA VAL A 67 -4.26 9.39 -4.43
C VAL A 67 -4.98 10.39 -3.51
N ALA A 68 -6.13 9.99 -2.98
CA ALA A 68 -7.00 10.79 -2.13
C ALA A 68 -6.66 10.68 -0.63
N GLY A 69 -5.95 9.62 -0.26
CA GLY A 69 -5.59 9.35 1.12
C GLY A 69 -4.52 8.28 1.25
N THR A 70 -4.12 8.03 2.50
CA THR A 70 -3.09 7.04 2.83
C THR A 70 -3.64 6.07 3.87
N LYS A 71 -3.54 4.78 3.60
CA LYS A 71 -3.73 3.73 4.61
C LYS A 71 -2.42 3.46 5.35
N ILE A 72 -2.50 3.00 6.60
CA ILE A 72 -1.34 2.61 7.39
C ILE A 72 -1.58 1.21 7.94
N GLY A 73 -0.76 0.26 7.53
CA GLY A 73 -0.80 -1.13 7.99
C GLY A 73 0.35 -1.49 8.92
N CYS A 74 0.29 -2.70 9.50
CA CYS A 74 1.33 -3.24 10.40
C CYS A 74 1.68 -2.32 11.57
N THR A 75 0.67 -1.69 12.18
CA THR A 75 0.85 -0.73 13.28
C THR A 75 1.25 -1.38 14.60
N THR A 76 1.02 -2.68 14.77
CA THR A 76 1.32 -3.41 16.01
C THR A 76 2.56 -4.27 15.87
N LYS A 77 3.32 -4.39 16.98
CA LYS A 77 4.51 -5.26 17.01
C LYS A 77 4.18 -6.72 16.69
N VAL A 78 3.01 -7.20 17.09
CA VAL A 78 2.55 -8.57 16.81
C VAL A 78 2.43 -8.81 15.30
N MET A 79 1.80 -7.87 14.57
CA MET A 79 1.68 -7.99 13.12
C MET A 79 3.01 -7.83 12.42
N GLN A 80 3.87 -6.91 12.90
CA GLN A 80 5.21 -6.75 12.36
C GLN A 80 6.03 -8.05 12.47
N ASP A 81 6.02 -8.69 13.63
CA ASP A 81 6.71 -9.96 13.84
C ASP A 81 6.13 -11.08 12.99
N TYR A 82 4.79 -11.16 12.91
CA TYR A 82 4.12 -12.15 12.08
C TYR A 82 4.47 -12.00 10.60
N LEU A 83 4.55 -10.78 10.08
CA LEU A 83 4.83 -10.51 8.67
C LEU A 83 6.33 -10.37 8.36
N GLY A 84 7.19 -10.40 9.39
CA GLY A 84 8.64 -10.23 9.22
C GLY A 84 9.04 -8.79 8.88
N MET A 85 8.25 -7.81 9.32
CA MET A 85 8.50 -6.38 9.18
C MET A 85 9.02 -5.78 10.48
N THR A 86 9.68 -4.65 10.41
CA THR A 86 10.21 -3.94 11.58
C THR A 86 9.61 -2.55 11.78
N HIS A 87 8.67 -2.17 10.94
CA HIS A 87 8.04 -0.84 10.90
C HIS A 87 6.63 -0.94 10.33
N PRO A 88 5.75 0.04 10.61
CA PRO A 88 4.50 0.20 9.87
C PRO A 88 4.75 0.41 8.38
N CYS A 89 3.76 0.14 7.57
CA CYS A 89 3.77 0.42 6.13
C CYS A 89 2.63 1.38 5.75
N ALA A 90 2.79 2.05 4.63
CA ALA A 90 1.78 2.95 4.07
C ALA A 90 1.43 2.52 2.64
N GLY A 91 0.20 2.78 2.24
CA GLY A 91 -0.30 2.57 0.88
C GLY A 91 -1.24 3.68 0.45
N GLY A 92 -1.39 3.89 -0.84
CA GLY A 92 -2.27 4.90 -1.41
C GLY A 92 -3.73 4.41 -1.49
N ILE A 93 -4.65 5.33 -1.26
CA ILE A 93 -6.09 5.15 -1.50
C ILE A 93 -6.47 6.08 -2.65
N PHE A 94 -7.03 5.52 -3.74
CA PHE A 94 -7.38 6.28 -4.94
C PHE A 94 -8.78 6.84 -4.88
N GLU A 95 -9.01 8.02 -5.46
CA GLU A 95 -10.33 8.68 -5.49
C GLU A 95 -11.45 7.75 -5.95
N SER A 96 -11.23 6.97 -7.02
CA SER A 96 -12.25 6.08 -7.57
C SER A 96 -12.60 4.88 -6.68
N THR A 97 -11.81 4.61 -5.65
CA THR A 97 -12.00 3.49 -4.73
C THR A 97 -12.61 3.89 -3.39
N VAL A 98 -12.93 5.19 -3.22
CA VAL A 98 -13.58 5.73 -2.02
C VAL A 98 -15.09 5.77 -2.23
N GLN A 99 -15.84 5.17 -1.32
CA GLN A 99 -17.30 5.28 -1.24
C GLN A 99 -17.70 5.89 0.11
N HIS A 100 -18.88 6.48 0.20
CA HIS A 100 -19.36 7.19 1.40
C HIS A 100 -20.68 6.62 1.87
N GLU A 101 -20.87 6.58 3.20
CA GLU A 101 -22.07 6.10 3.92
C GLU A 101 -22.35 4.61 3.69
N ALA A 102 -22.36 4.16 2.48
CA ALA A 102 -22.52 2.76 2.09
C ALA A 102 -21.63 2.45 0.88
N GLY A 103 -21.17 1.21 0.77
CA GLY A 103 -20.35 0.74 -0.35
C GLY A 103 -20.88 -0.53 -0.96
N GLU A 104 -20.78 -0.64 -2.27
CA GLU A 104 -21.10 -1.84 -3.02
C GLU A 104 -19.91 -2.27 -3.87
N PHE A 105 -19.46 -3.51 -3.66
CA PHE A 105 -18.32 -4.10 -4.35
C PHE A 105 -18.72 -5.44 -4.96
N LYS A 106 -18.35 -5.66 -6.21
CA LYS A 106 -18.63 -6.91 -6.90
C LYS A 106 -17.62 -7.97 -6.47
N PHE A 107 -18.09 -9.03 -5.83
CA PHE A 107 -17.23 -10.12 -5.34
C PHE A 107 -16.28 -10.66 -6.42
N ASP A 108 -16.79 -10.88 -7.63
CA ASP A 108 -16.03 -11.43 -8.76
C ASP A 108 -14.94 -10.47 -9.30
N SER A 109 -14.86 -9.25 -8.77
CA SER A 109 -13.79 -8.30 -9.14
C SER A 109 -12.49 -8.52 -8.35
N PHE A 110 -12.50 -9.39 -7.35
CA PHE A 110 -11.39 -9.66 -6.45
C PHE A 110 -10.90 -11.11 -6.60
N LEU A 111 -9.67 -11.35 -6.18
CA LEU A 111 -9.11 -12.71 -6.07
C LEU A 111 -9.48 -13.33 -4.71
N HIS A 112 -9.09 -12.67 -3.61
CA HIS A 112 -9.38 -13.12 -2.25
C HIS A 112 -9.76 -11.91 -1.40
N VAL A 113 -11.01 -11.45 -1.55
CA VAL A 113 -11.50 -10.26 -0.87
C VAL A 113 -11.58 -10.45 0.64
N GLY A 114 -11.12 -9.44 1.39
CA GLY A 114 -11.29 -9.29 2.82
C GLY A 114 -11.89 -7.94 3.18
N VAL A 115 -12.36 -7.83 4.41
CA VAL A 115 -12.98 -6.62 4.97
C VAL A 115 -12.32 -6.32 6.32
N GLU A 116 -11.84 -5.11 6.50
CA GLU A 116 -11.19 -4.65 7.73
C GLU A 116 -11.95 -3.45 8.32
N CYS A 117 -12.14 -3.46 9.66
CA CYS A 117 -12.75 -2.34 10.37
C CYS A 117 -11.66 -1.33 10.73
N GLU A 118 -11.85 -0.08 10.32
CA GLU A 118 -10.86 0.97 10.42
C GLU A 118 -11.42 2.26 11.02
N ILE A 119 -10.52 3.17 11.39
CA ILE A 119 -10.82 4.56 11.74
C ILE A 119 -10.11 5.44 10.72
N ALA A 120 -10.88 6.16 9.91
CA ALA A 120 -10.34 7.17 9.02
C ALA A 120 -10.12 8.49 9.76
N VAL A 121 -8.99 9.12 9.51
CA VAL A 121 -8.61 10.42 10.08
C VAL A 121 -8.61 11.45 8.97
N GLN A 122 -9.44 12.48 9.11
CA GLN A 122 -9.38 13.64 8.24
C GLN A 122 -8.44 14.68 8.82
N LEU A 123 -7.44 15.08 8.06
CA LEU A 123 -6.55 16.18 8.41
C LEU A 123 -7.19 17.53 8.01
N GLY A 124 -7.14 18.49 8.88
CA GLY A 124 -7.59 19.87 8.66
C GLY A 124 -6.43 20.80 8.25
N SER A 125 -5.21 20.35 8.45
CA SER A 125 -3.99 21.07 8.05
C SER A 125 -2.87 20.11 7.73
N ASP A 126 -1.89 20.59 6.98
CA ASP A 126 -0.70 19.80 6.61
C ASP A 126 0.18 19.51 7.83
N ILE A 127 0.68 18.29 7.91
CA ILE A 127 1.74 17.91 8.84
C ILE A 127 3.08 18.06 8.12
N GLN A 128 3.88 19.03 8.57
CA GLN A 128 5.13 19.41 7.91
C GLN A 128 6.21 18.33 8.07
N ALA A 129 6.61 17.68 7.00
CA ALA A 129 7.64 16.62 7.01
C ALA A 129 8.97 17.05 7.68
N GLY A 130 9.37 18.32 7.52
CA GLY A 130 10.60 18.87 8.11
C GLY A 130 10.57 19.04 9.64
N ALA A 131 9.41 18.89 10.28
CA ALA A 131 9.24 18.99 11.73
C ALA A 131 9.26 17.64 12.46
N ALA A 132 9.56 16.56 11.76
CA ALA A 132 9.68 15.23 12.38
C ALA A 132 10.85 15.15 13.38
N PRO A 133 10.75 14.34 14.47
CA PRO A 133 9.60 13.50 14.82
C PRO A 133 8.43 14.32 15.38
N HIS A 134 7.21 13.95 14.99
CA HIS A 134 5.99 14.58 15.48
C HIS A 134 5.58 13.99 16.83
N SER A 135 5.01 14.84 17.71
CA SER A 135 4.39 14.40 18.96
C SER A 135 2.90 14.08 18.74
N ILE A 136 2.28 13.42 19.72
CA ILE A 136 0.82 13.19 19.71
C ILE A 136 0.07 14.51 19.63
N GLU A 137 0.53 15.54 20.36
CA GLU A 137 -0.09 16.86 20.39
C GLU A 137 -0.05 17.50 18.99
N THR A 138 1.12 17.54 18.34
CA THR A 138 1.24 18.16 17.01
C THR A 138 0.43 17.43 15.93
N VAL A 139 0.28 16.10 16.04
CA VAL A 139 -0.57 15.33 15.14
C VAL A 139 -2.06 15.58 15.46
N SER A 140 -2.43 15.61 16.75
CA SER A 140 -3.81 15.88 17.19
C SER A 140 -4.31 17.26 16.74
N ASP A 141 -3.45 18.27 16.76
CA ASP A 141 -3.77 19.63 16.31
C ASP A 141 -4.09 19.69 14.81
N ALA A 142 -3.56 18.74 14.03
CA ALA A 142 -3.83 18.64 12.60
C ALA A 142 -5.11 17.86 12.26
N VAL A 143 -5.70 17.13 13.22
CA VAL A 143 -6.90 16.30 13.00
C VAL A 143 -8.16 17.18 13.00
N ALA A 144 -8.93 17.14 11.92
CA ALA A 144 -10.22 17.81 11.80
C ALA A 144 -11.39 16.90 12.22
N ALA A 145 -11.36 15.62 11.83
CA ALA A 145 -12.43 14.69 12.12
C ALA A 145 -11.95 13.23 12.12
N LEU A 146 -12.74 12.37 12.75
CA LEU A 146 -12.59 10.92 12.76
C LEU A 146 -13.87 10.28 12.23
N PHE A 147 -13.74 9.27 11.39
CA PHE A 147 -14.87 8.53 10.81
C PHE A 147 -14.68 7.03 11.04
N PRO A 148 -15.76 6.27 11.29
CA PRO A 148 -15.69 4.83 11.09
C PRO A 148 -15.44 4.55 9.62
N ALA A 149 -14.63 3.56 9.32
CA ALA A 149 -14.34 3.16 7.96
C ALA A 149 -14.29 1.64 7.82
N ILE A 150 -14.55 1.18 6.61
CA ILE A 150 -14.40 -0.22 6.23
C ILE A 150 -13.43 -0.27 5.06
N GLU A 151 -12.28 -0.88 5.26
CA GLU A 151 -11.36 -1.14 4.17
C GLU A 151 -11.72 -2.44 3.45
N ILE A 152 -11.68 -2.40 2.14
CA ILE A 152 -11.74 -3.59 1.29
C ILE A 152 -10.31 -3.91 0.88
N VAL A 153 -9.88 -5.11 1.20
CA VAL A 153 -8.58 -5.63 0.84
C VAL A 153 -8.73 -6.80 -0.12
N ASP A 154 -7.74 -7.00 -0.97
CA ASP A 154 -7.69 -8.14 -1.89
C ASP A 154 -6.31 -8.81 -1.79
N ASP A 155 -6.26 -10.02 -1.28
CA ASP A 155 -5.04 -10.83 -1.32
C ASP A 155 -4.81 -11.28 -2.77
N ARG A 156 -3.99 -10.51 -3.46
CA ARG A 156 -3.63 -10.73 -4.87
C ARG A 156 -2.34 -11.52 -5.05
N TYR A 157 -1.84 -12.17 -4.01
CA TYR A 157 -0.55 -12.83 -4.09
C TYR A 157 -0.69 -14.33 -4.38
N VAL A 158 0.35 -14.91 -4.96
CA VAL A 158 0.38 -16.34 -5.27
C VAL A 158 0.30 -17.19 -4.00
N ASP A 159 1.04 -16.81 -2.97
CA ASP A 159 0.97 -17.46 -1.66
C ASP A 159 1.37 -16.47 -0.54
N PHE A 160 0.37 -15.86 0.06
CA PHE A 160 0.58 -14.94 1.19
C PHE A 160 1.16 -15.66 2.41
N VAL A 161 0.71 -16.88 2.69
CA VAL A 161 1.15 -17.63 3.88
C VAL A 161 2.62 -18.03 3.75
N ALA A 162 3.05 -18.46 2.57
CA ALA A 162 4.44 -18.74 2.26
C ALA A 162 5.28 -17.47 2.05
N ARG A 163 4.65 -16.27 2.04
CA ARG A 163 5.28 -14.97 1.75
C ARG A 163 5.91 -14.94 0.35
N GLU A 164 5.14 -15.40 -0.63
CA GLU A 164 5.50 -15.39 -2.04
C GLU A 164 4.52 -14.56 -2.88
N PRO A 165 4.88 -13.31 -3.19
CA PRO A 165 6.10 -12.57 -2.82
C PRO A 165 6.08 -12.09 -1.37
N ASP A 166 7.21 -11.57 -0.87
CA ASP A 166 7.31 -11.08 0.50
C ASP A 166 6.78 -9.64 0.67
N TRP A 167 6.82 -9.15 1.93
CA TRP A 167 6.28 -7.85 2.35
C TRP A 167 6.78 -6.66 1.52
N ARG A 168 7.96 -6.73 0.92
CA ARG A 168 8.50 -5.65 0.10
C ARG A 168 7.66 -5.44 -1.15
N THR A 169 7.18 -6.51 -1.76
CA THR A 169 6.24 -6.44 -2.88
C THR A 169 4.85 -6.01 -2.39
N TRP A 170 4.41 -6.44 -1.20
CA TRP A 170 3.11 -6.02 -0.64
C TRP A 170 3.07 -4.51 -0.41
N VAL A 171 4.14 -3.92 0.15
CA VAL A 171 4.25 -2.46 0.31
C VAL A 171 4.19 -1.78 -1.07
N ALA A 172 4.91 -2.31 -2.07
CA ALA A 172 4.89 -1.77 -3.42
C ALA A 172 3.50 -1.81 -4.10
N ASP A 173 2.60 -2.69 -3.64
CA ASP A 173 1.21 -2.87 -4.10
C ASP A 173 0.17 -2.28 -3.13
N ASP A 174 0.49 -1.22 -2.39
CA ASP A 174 -0.40 -0.60 -1.40
C ASP A 174 -0.93 -1.57 -0.33
N PHE A 175 -0.19 -2.61 -0.04
CA PHE A 175 -0.49 -3.57 1.03
C PHE A 175 -1.96 -4.04 1.02
N PHE A 176 -2.34 -4.76 -0.06
CA PHE A 176 -3.68 -5.31 -0.31
C PHE A 176 -4.79 -4.30 -0.63
N GLY A 177 -4.56 -3.00 -0.51
CA GLY A 177 -5.61 -1.99 -0.67
C GLY A 177 -6.41 -2.16 -1.95
N ALA A 178 -7.75 -2.17 -1.85
CA ALA A 178 -8.66 -2.33 -2.97
C ALA A 178 -9.83 -1.33 -2.95
N GLY A 179 -10.20 -0.81 -1.78
CA GLY A 179 -11.22 0.22 -1.65
C GLY A 179 -11.49 0.59 -0.20
N ILE A 180 -12.28 1.62 0.01
CA ILE A 180 -12.70 2.06 1.34
C ILE A 180 -14.11 2.62 1.32
N VAL A 181 -14.86 2.37 2.38
CA VAL A 181 -16.15 3.02 2.67
C VAL A 181 -15.97 3.88 3.91
N LEU A 182 -16.23 5.16 3.77
CA LEU A 182 -16.22 6.12 4.87
C LEU A 182 -17.64 6.31 5.41
N GLY A 183 -17.81 6.21 6.74
CA GLY A 183 -19.09 6.42 7.41
C GLY A 183 -19.35 7.87 7.78
#